data_325bceaaf7c8cfa9ea81a765feb32647
#
_entry.id   325bceaaf7c8cfa9ea81a765feb32647
#
_cell.length_a   1.000
_cell.length_b   1.000
_cell.length_c   1.000
_cell.angle_alpha   90.00
_cell.angle_beta   90.00
_cell.angle_gamma   90.00
#
_symmetry.space_group_name_H-M   'P 1'
#
loop_
_entity.id
_entity.type
_entity.pdbx_description
1 polymer ?
#
loop_
_entity_poly.entity_id
_entity_poly.type
_entity_poly.pdbx_seq_one_letter_code
_entity_poly.pdbx_strand_id
1 'polypeptide(L)'
;MSERVEKLIKEYSKMKVEARCLELQIKDFKGISEDEMIESMNFSQPDGERVQTSNISNKPESIALSYHERMEEANRDWYEYLTRRYLELAEELRFFESAVRSLEGEPGRVLRSMLFDGLTWDEIEAHHHIGRMTVSRQRRAAIAELSKLYDDHENKMVAYLLS
;
A
#
# COMPACT_ATOMS: atom_id res chain seq x y z
N MET A 1 -2.58 -20.44 1.49
CA MET A 1 -3.36 -19.31 2.03
C MET A 1 -3.07 -18.92 3.48
N SER A 2 -2.90 -19.85 4.41
CA SER A 2 -2.61 -19.54 5.82
C SER A 2 -1.42 -18.57 6.01
N GLU A 3 -0.35 -18.77 5.27
CA GLU A 3 0.85 -17.91 5.30
C GLU A 3 0.56 -16.47 4.85
N ARG A 4 -0.29 -16.29 3.83
CA ARG A 4 -0.73 -14.95 3.39
C ARG A 4 -1.55 -14.26 4.46
N VAL A 5 -2.50 -14.96 5.07
CA VAL A 5 -3.33 -14.42 6.16
C VAL A 5 -2.48 -14.04 7.38
N GLU A 6 -1.51 -14.87 7.75
CA GLU A 6 -0.58 -14.53 8.83
C GLU A 6 0.26 -13.30 8.53
N LYS A 7 0.69 -13.13 7.28
CA LYS A 7 1.40 -11.95 6.83
C LYS A 7 0.51 -10.71 6.94
N LEU A 8 -0.73 -10.78 6.48
CA LEU A 8 -1.69 -9.68 6.59
C LEU A 8 -1.92 -9.26 8.05
N ILE A 9 -2.07 -10.22 8.96
CA ILE A 9 -2.21 -9.95 10.39
C ILE A 9 -0.98 -9.21 10.94
N LYS A 10 0.23 -9.62 10.55
CA LYS A 10 1.48 -8.98 11.00
C LYS A 10 1.65 -7.57 10.43
N GLU A 11 1.25 -7.37 9.20
CA GLU A 11 1.46 -6.12 8.46
C GLU A 11 0.29 -5.16 8.57
N TYR A 12 -0.83 -5.55 9.18
CA TYR A 12 -2.07 -4.78 9.21
C TYR A 12 -1.88 -3.33 9.66
N SER A 13 -1.21 -3.09 10.80
CA SER A 13 -0.94 -1.73 11.28
C SER A 13 -0.09 -0.92 10.30
N LYS A 14 0.92 -1.54 9.69
CA LYS A 14 1.78 -0.90 8.69
C LYS A 14 0.99 -0.55 7.44
N MET A 15 0.14 -1.45 6.97
CA MET A 15 -0.73 -1.23 5.82
C MET A 15 -1.69 -0.05 6.04
N LYS A 16 -2.25 0.08 7.24
CA LYS A 16 -3.10 1.23 7.60
C LYS A 16 -2.36 2.55 7.58
N VAL A 17 -1.14 2.57 8.11
CA VAL A 17 -0.28 3.77 8.07
C VAL A 17 0.10 4.12 6.64
N GLU A 18 0.48 3.13 5.81
CA GLU A 18 0.79 3.32 4.39
C GLU A 18 -0.41 3.88 3.62
N ALA A 19 -1.60 3.31 3.80
CA ALA A 19 -2.82 3.79 3.17
C ALA A 19 -3.13 5.25 3.56
N ARG A 20 -2.97 5.59 4.84
CA ARG A 20 -3.16 6.97 5.32
C ARG A 20 -2.12 7.94 4.73
N CYS A 21 -0.88 7.52 4.62
CA CYS A 21 0.19 8.31 4.01
C CYS A 21 -0.11 8.58 2.53
N LEU A 22 -0.49 7.54 1.77
CA LEU A 22 -0.87 7.67 0.36
C LEU A 22 -2.09 8.57 0.17
N GLU A 23 -3.11 8.45 1.01
CA GLU A 23 -4.28 9.32 0.99
C GLU A 23 -3.90 10.80 1.15
N LEU A 24 -3.01 11.11 2.09
CA LEU A 24 -2.52 12.47 2.31
C LEU A 24 -1.68 12.97 1.13
N GLN A 25 -0.81 12.12 0.58
CA GLN A 25 0.01 12.47 -0.59
C GLN A 25 -0.86 12.76 -1.82
N ILE A 26 -1.92 11.98 -2.06
CA ILE A 26 -2.86 12.21 -3.17
C ILE A 26 -3.65 13.50 -2.95
N LYS A 27 -4.14 13.72 -1.72
CA LYS A 27 -4.95 14.89 -1.38
C LYS A 27 -4.17 16.21 -1.52
N ASP A 28 -2.93 16.21 -1.07
CA ASP A 28 -2.07 17.39 -1.07
C ASP A 28 -1.08 17.39 -2.26
N PHE A 29 -1.40 16.64 -3.32
CA PHE A 29 -0.52 16.49 -4.48
C PHE A 29 -0.28 17.84 -5.18
N LYS A 30 0.97 18.29 -5.16
CA LYS A 30 1.42 19.53 -5.81
C LYS A 30 2.32 19.28 -7.03
N GLY A 31 2.68 18.03 -7.27
CA GLY A 31 3.64 17.63 -8.28
C GLY A 31 5.10 17.84 -7.83
N ILE A 32 6.01 17.43 -8.72
CA ILE A 32 7.44 17.65 -8.57
C ILE A 32 7.70 19.12 -8.91
N SER A 33 8.46 19.83 -8.07
CA SER A 33 8.82 21.23 -8.34
C SER A 33 9.88 21.33 -9.45
N GLU A 34 9.96 22.50 -10.09
CA GLU A 34 10.98 22.77 -11.12
C GLU A 34 12.41 22.59 -10.56
N ASP A 35 12.65 23.01 -9.33
CA ASP A 35 13.95 22.92 -8.66
C ASP A 35 14.37 21.45 -8.43
N GLU A 36 13.45 20.59 -7.94
CA GLU A 36 13.70 19.17 -7.76
C GLU A 36 14.00 18.44 -9.07
N MET A 37 13.32 18.84 -10.15
CA MET A 37 13.56 18.26 -11.47
C MET A 37 14.93 18.70 -12.04
N ILE A 38 15.32 19.95 -11.86
CA ILE A 38 16.63 20.47 -12.25
C ILE A 38 17.74 19.74 -11.50
N GLU A 39 17.60 19.55 -10.19
CA GLU A 39 18.55 18.78 -9.39
C GLU A 39 18.69 17.34 -9.91
N SER A 40 17.59 16.64 -10.20
CA SER A 40 17.63 15.29 -10.73
C SER A 40 18.33 15.18 -12.09
N MET A 41 18.21 16.19 -12.93
CA MET A 41 18.89 16.26 -14.23
C MET A 41 20.40 16.52 -14.08
N ASN A 42 20.81 17.33 -13.10
CA ASN A 42 22.23 17.60 -12.82
C ASN A 42 22.99 16.37 -12.31
N PHE A 43 22.33 15.48 -11.57
CA PHE A 43 22.91 14.19 -11.13
C PHE A 43 23.03 13.15 -12.25
N SER A 44 22.35 13.35 -13.37
CA SER A 44 22.33 12.39 -14.49
C SER A 44 23.35 12.70 -15.58
N GLN A 45 24.15 13.78 -15.46
CA GLN A 45 25.22 14.04 -16.42
C GLN A 45 26.51 13.32 -16.02
N PRO A 46 27.00 12.36 -16.82
CA PRO A 46 28.37 11.87 -16.66
C PRO A 46 29.33 13.00 -17.03
N ASP A 47 30.39 13.16 -16.25
CA ASP A 47 31.53 14.02 -16.55
C ASP A 47 32.09 13.69 -17.95
N GLY A 48 31.70 14.43 -18.96
CA GLY A 48 32.11 14.24 -20.35
C GLY A 48 32.22 15.57 -21.07
N GLU A 49 33.43 15.90 -21.47
CA GLU A 49 33.95 16.98 -22.32
C GLU A 49 32.95 17.90 -23.00
N ARG A 50 33.07 19.20 -22.72
CA ARG A 50 32.43 20.29 -23.46
C ARG A 50 32.91 20.33 -24.91
N VAL A 51 32.09 19.84 -25.83
CA VAL A 51 32.22 20.17 -27.25
C VAL A 51 31.46 21.48 -27.52
N GLN A 52 32.22 22.54 -27.73
CA GLN A 52 31.65 23.78 -28.26
C GLN A 52 31.24 23.59 -29.72
N THR A 53 29.98 23.60 -30.01
CA THR A 53 29.46 23.81 -31.36
C THR A 53 28.57 25.05 -31.36
N SER A 54 29.07 26.07 -32.02
CA SER A 54 28.38 27.33 -32.32
C SER A 54 27.29 27.08 -33.36
N ASN A 55 26.05 27.00 -32.93
CA ASN A 55 24.88 27.33 -33.73
C ASN A 55 23.79 27.89 -32.83
N ILE A 56 23.67 29.24 -32.91
CA ILE A 56 22.63 30.03 -32.26
C ILE A 56 21.34 29.76 -33.07
N SER A 57 20.49 28.90 -32.59
CA SER A 57 19.14 28.73 -33.15
C SER A 57 18.24 28.14 -32.07
N ASN A 58 17.24 28.88 -31.62
CA ASN A 58 16.02 28.48 -30.87
C ASN A 58 16.11 27.36 -29.82
N LYS A 59 17.30 27.01 -29.36
CA LYS A 59 17.58 25.99 -28.37
C LYS A 59 16.96 26.26 -26.97
N PRO A 60 16.98 27.51 -26.43
CA PRO A 60 16.41 27.72 -25.09
C PRO A 60 14.91 27.49 -25.02
N GLU A 61 14.18 27.88 -26.06
CA GLU A 61 12.72 27.75 -26.11
C GLU A 61 12.27 26.29 -26.30
N SER A 62 12.96 25.53 -27.16
CA SER A 62 12.68 24.11 -27.33
C SER A 62 13.08 23.26 -26.13
N ILE A 63 14.15 23.66 -25.41
CA ILE A 63 14.57 23.02 -24.16
C ILE A 63 13.55 23.31 -23.06
N ALA A 64 13.06 24.55 -22.93
CA ALA A 64 12.05 24.93 -21.96
C ALA A 64 10.72 24.20 -22.19
N LEU A 65 10.27 24.10 -23.44
CA LEU A 65 9.05 23.37 -23.82
C LEU A 65 9.19 21.87 -23.51
N SER A 66 10.28 21.24 -23.93
CA SER A 66 10.51 19.81 -23.68
C SER A 66 10.68 19.51 -22.18
N TYR A 67 11.19 20.45 -21.41
CA TYR A 67 11.30 20.38 -19.95
C TYR A 67 9.92 20.39 -19.28
N HIS A 68 9.07 21.32 -19.69
CA HIS A 68 7.72 21.47 -19.14
C HIS A 68 6.86 20.22 -19.45
N GLU A 69 6.92 19.73 -20.67
CA GLU A 69 6.23 18.50 -21.07
C GLU A 69 6.69 17.28 -20.25
N ARG A 70 8.00 17.12 -20.03
CA ARG A 70 8.55 16.03 -19.21
C ARG A 70 8.14 16.13 -17.75
N MET A 71 8.07 17.35 -17.21
CA MET A 71 7.61 17.56 -15.85
C MET A 71 6.13 17.21 -15.68
N GLU A 72 5.28 17.60 -16.64
CA GLU A 72 3.86 17.25 -16.64
C GLU A 72 3.65 15.73 -16.75
N GLU A 73 4.42 15.07 -17.62
CA GLU A 73 4.39 13.61 -17.76
C GLU A 73 4.82 12.90 -16.47
N ALA A 74 5.95 13.30 -15.89
CA ALA A 74 6.44 12.74 -14.63
C ALA A 74 5.45 12.95 -13.47
N ASN A 75 4.82 14.11 -13.39
CA ASN A 75 3.80 14.40 -12.38
C ASN A 75 2.55 13.53 -12.57
N ARG A 76 2.12 13.33 -13.82
CA ARG A 76 0.99 12.44 -14.15
C ARG A 76 1.29 11.00 -13.76
N ASP A 77 2.45 10.48 -14.15
CA ASP A 77 2.87 9.11 -13.87
C ASP A 77 2.98 8.87 -12.35
N TRP A 78 3.53 9.85 -11.62
CA TRP A 78 3.63 9.78 -10.17
C TRP A 78 2.27 9.80 -9.48
N TYR A 79 1.36 10.66 -9.91
CA TYR A 79 -0.01 10.70 -9.40
C TYR A 79 -0.77 9.40 -9.68
N GLU A 80 -0.64 8.84 -10.88
CA GLU A 80 -1.24 7.55 -11.25
C GLU A 80 -0.68 6.41 -10.40
N TYR A 81 0.63 6.39 -10.16
CA TYR A 81 1.26 5.40 -9.28
C TYR A 81 0.71 5.47 -7.85
N LEU A 82 0.67 6.66 -7.26
CA LEU A 82 0.13 6.86 -5.90
C LEU A 82 -1.33 6.42 -5.81
N THR A 83 -2.14 6.80 -6.78
CA THR A 83 -3.57 6.46 -6.83
C THR A 83 -3.78 4.96 -6.97
N ARG A 84 -3.06 4.31 -7.87
CA ARG A 84 -3.14 2.85 -8.06
C ARG A 84 -2.74 2.11 -6.79
N ARG A 85 -1.61 2.49 -6.21
CA ARG A 85 -1.11 1.87 -4.98
C ARG A 85 -2.09 2.04 -3.82
N TYR A 86 -2.70 3.22 -3.69
CA TYR A 86 -3.72 3.48 -2.68
C TYR A 86 -4.96 2.60 -2.87
N LEU A 87 -5.47 2.51 -4.11
CA LEU A 87 -6.66 1.70 -4.41
C LEU A 87 -6.45 0.22 -4.12
N GLU A 88 -5.31 -0.34 -4.54
CA GLU A 88 -4.94 -1.73 -4.27
C GLU A 88 -4.90 -2.02 -2.75
N LEU A 89 -4.22 -1.14 -2.00
CA LEU A 89 -4.07 -1.30 -0.57
C LEU A 89 -5.39 -1.09 0.19
N ALA A 90 -6.19 -0.10 -0.23
CA ALA A 90 -7.50 0.17 0.37
C ALA A 90 -8.49 -0.96 0.12
N GLU A 91 -8.46 -1.59 -1.06
CA GLU A 91 -9.30 -2.75 -1.38
C GLU A 91 -8.90 -3.97 -0.54
N GLU A 92 -7.60 -4.27 -0.44
CA GLU A 92 -7.12 -5.37 0.40
C GLU A 92 -7.46 -5.16 1.88
N LEU A 93 -7.25 -3.95 2.42
CA LEU A 93 -7.63 -3.61 3.79
C LEU A 93 -9.14 -3.75 4.02
N ARG A 94 -9.96 -3.27 3.10
CA ARG A 94 -11.43 -3.36 3.20
C ARG A 94 -11.90 -4.81 3.23
N PHE A 95 -11.37 -5.65 2.33
CA PHE A 95 -11.71 -7.07 2.30
C PHE A 95 -11.25 -7.76 3.59
N PHE A 96 -10.00 -7.55 4.00
CA PHE A 96 -9.44 -8.13 5.22
C PHE A 96 -10.24 -7.75 6.47
N GLU A 97 -10.52 -6.45 6.67
CA GLU A 97 -11.30 -5.99 7.82
C GLU A 97 -12.73 -6.54 7.81
N SER A 98 -13.38 -6.61 6.65
CA SER A 98 -14.71 -7.19 6.51
C SER A 98 -14.71 -8.68 6.84
N ALA A 99 -13.71 -9.41 6.35
CA ALA A 99 -13.54 -10.83 6.65
C ALA A 99 -13.32 -11.07 8.16
N VAL A 100 -12.46 -10.26 8.80
CA VAL A 100 -12.23 -10.33 10.26
C VAL A 100 -13.50 -10.02 11.04
N ARG A 101 -14.30 -9.02 10.62
CA ARG A 101 -15.58 -8.69 11.26
C ARG A 101 -16.62 -9.79 11.11
N SER A 102 -16.59 -10.54 10.01
CA SER A 102 -17.54 -11.64 9.75
C SER A 102 -17.26 -12.91 10.57
N LEU A 103 -16.06 -13.03 11.15
CA LEU A 103 -15.74 -14.18 12.00
C LEU A 103 -16.62 -14.22 13.25
N GLU A 104 -17.25 -15.36 13.49
CA GLU A 104 -18.12 -15.58 14.65
C GLU A 104 -17.38 -16.19 15.85
N GLY A 105 -18.00 -16.12 17.02
CA GLY A 105 -17.54 -16.77 18.24
C GLY A 105 -16.24 -16.23 18.82
N GLU A 106 -15.56 -17.03 19.64
CA GLU A 106 -14.31 -16.68 20.32
C GLU A 106 -13.15 -16.38 19.35
N PRO A 107 -12.95 -17.15 18.26
CA PRO A 107 -11.89 -16.85 17.31
C PRO A 107 -11.98 -15.43 16.77
N GLY A 108 -13.17 -15.01 16.35
CA GLY A 108 -13.42 -13.68 15.83
C GLY A 108 -13.22 -12.59 16.88
N ARG A 109 -13.67 -12.81 18.13
CA ARG A 109 -13.48 -11.86 19.23
C ARG A 109 -12.02 -11.65 19.56
N VAL A 110 -11.25 -12.72 19.71
CA VAL A 110 -9.81 -12.65 19.99
C VAL A 110 -9.06 -11.93 18.89
N LEU A 111 -9.36 -12.23 17.63
CA LEU A 111 -8.66 -11.61 16.50
C LEU A 111 -9.00 -10.11 16.38
N ARG A 112 -10.28 -9.73 16.58
CA ARG A 112 -10.68 -8.32 16.60
C ARG A 112 -10.01 -7.53 17.70
N SER A 113 -9.95 -8.07 18.93
CA SER A 113 -9.24 -7.43 20.03
C SER A 113 -7.76 -7.22 19.73
N MET A 114 -7.13 -8.18 19.06
CA MET A 114 -5.73 -8.07 18.65
C MET A 114 -5.51 -7.01 17.57
N LEU A 115 -6.35 -6.97 16.53
CA LEU A 115 -6.14 -6.14 15.34
C LEU A 115 -6.76 -4.75 15.46
N PHE A 116 -7.99 -4.66 15.97
CA PHE A 116 -8.74 -3.41 15.97
C PHE A 116 -8.58 -2.64 17.29
N ASP A 117 -8.54 -3.35 18.40
CA ASP A 117 -8.34 -2.73 19.70
C ASP A 117 -6.85 -2.61 20.09
N GLY A 118 -5.97 -3.28 19.32
CA GLY A 118 -4.52 -3.24 19.52
C GLY A 118 -4.05 -3.89 20.82
N LEU A 119 -4.84 -4.81 21.40
CA LEU A 119 -4.53 -5.46 22.66
C LEU A 119 -3.38 -6.46 22.52
N THR A 120 -2.48 -6.43 23.49
CA THR A 120 -1.44 -7.45 23.65
C THR A 120 -2.05 -8.79 24.10
N TRP A 121 -1.28 -9.86 24.02
CA TRP A 121 -1.75 -11.17 24.46
C TRP A 121 -2.16 -11.19 25.92
N ASP A 122 -1.41 -10.52 26.79
CA ASP A 122 -1.70 -10.46 28.22
C ASP A 122 -2.99 -9.66 28.51
N GLU A 123 -3.23 -8.58 27.76
CA GLU A 123 -4.47 -7.82 27.82
C GLU A 123 -5.67 -8.61 27.29
N ILE A 124 -5.49 -9.42 26.23
CA ILE A 124 -6.53 -10.31 25.72
C ILE A 124 -6.88 -11.39 26.74
N GLU A 125 -5.88 -12.00 27.39
CA GLU A 125 -6.09 -12.97 28.47
C GLU A 125 -6.94 -12.37 29.60
N ALA A 126 -6.60 -11.17 30.03
CA ALA A 126 -7.32 -10.46 31.09
C ALA A 126 -8.74 -10.05 30.65
N HIS A 127 -8.87 -9.50 29.45
CA HIS A 127 -10.13 -8.97 28.94
C HIS A 127 -11.17 -10.05 28.63
N HIS A 128 -10.72 -11.18 28.08
CA HIS A 128 -11.60 -12.30 27.73
C HIS A 128 -11.69 -13.38 28.81
N HIS A 129 -10.93 -13.25 29.90
CA HIS A 129 -10.85 -14.25 30.98
C HIS A 129 -10.48 -15.67 30.49
N ILE A 130 -9.52 -15.75 29.57
CA ILE A 130 -9.04 -16.98 28.94
C ILE A 130 -7.52 -17.09 29.09
N GLY A 131 -6.99 -18.30 29.18
CA GLY A 131 -5.54 -18.50 29.29
C GLY A 131 -4.83 -18.39 27.93
N ARG A 132 -3.51 -18.14 27.99
CA ARG A 132 -2.64 -17.93 26.82
C ARG A 132 -2.72 -19.05 25.76
N MET A 133 -2.81 -20.30 26.21
CA MET A 133 -3.00 -21.45 25.30
C MET A 133 -4.33 -21.36 24.52
N THR A 134 -5.37 -20.86 25.18
CA THR A 134 -6.67 -20.63 24.54
C THR A 134 -6.59 -19.48 23.54
N VAL A 135 -5.95 -18.37 23.88
CA VAL A 135 -5.70 -17.25 22.95
C VAL A 135 -4.99 -17.77 21.69
N SER A 136 -3.92 -18.56 21.83
CA SER A 136 -3.19 -19.14 20.70
C SER A 136 -4.07 -20.06 19.85
N ARG A 137 -4.88 -20.89 20.48
CA ARG A 137 -5.81 -21.79 19.78
C ARG A 137 -6.88 -21.02 19.01
N GLN A 138 -7.48 -20.00 19.61
CA GLN A 138 -8.51 -19.17 18.98
C GLN A 138 -7.93 -18.37 17.82
N ARG A 139 -6.72 -17.82 17.97
CA ARG A 139 -6.02 -17.15 16.87
C ARG A 139 -5.79 -18.10 15.69
N ARG A 140 -5.34 -19.30 15.92
CA ARG A 140 -5.17 -20.31 14.85
C ARG A 140 -6.47 -20.68 14.17
N ALA A 141 -7.55 -20.84 14.93
CA ALA A 141 -8.88 -21.10 14.38
C ALA A 141 -9.34 -19.93 13.50
N ALA A 142 -9.18 -18.68 13.94
CA ALA A 142 -9.50 -17.50 13.14
C ALA A 142 -8.69 -17.44 11.84
N ILE A 143 -7.40 -17.74 11.86
CA ILE A 143 -6.56 -17.80 10.66
C ILE A 143 -7.05 -18.86 9.69
N ALA A 144 -7.46 -20.02 10.18
CA ALA A 144 -7.99 -21.11 9.35
C ALA A 144 -9.32 -20.71 8.66
N GLU A 145 -10.21 -20.02 9.37
CA GLU A 145 -11.46 -19.51 8.80
C GLU A 145 -11.21 -18.39 7.77
N LEU A 146 -10.35 -17.44 8.08
CA LEU A 146 -9.95 -16.39 7.14
C LEU A 146 -9.33 -16.98 5.88
N SER A 147 -8.48 -18.00 6.02
CA SER A 147 -7.86 -18.67 4.86
C SER A 147 -8.91 -19.24 3.91
N LYS A 148 -9.99 -19.83 4.42
CA LYS A 148 -11.10 -20.31 3.59
C LYS A 148 -11.82 -19.18 2.85
N LEU A 149 -12.04 -18.05 3.52
CA LEU A 149 -12.66 -16.88 2.88
C LEU A 149 -11.78 -16.30 1.75
N TYR A 150 -10.48 -16.27 1.94
CA TYR A 150 -9.54 -15.84 0.91
C TYR A 150 -9.46 -16.82 -0.25
N ASP A 151 -9.45 -18.12 0.02
CA ASP A 151 -9.49 -19.16 -1.03
C ASP A 151 -10.76 -19.05 -1.89
N ASP A 152 -11.93 -18.85 -1.27
CA ASP A 152 -13.20 -18.67 -2.00
C ASP A 152 -13.21 -17.37 -2.82
N HIS A 153 -12.70 -16.27 -2.25
CA HIS A 153 -12.60 -15.00 -2.95
C HIS A 153 -11.70 -15.07 -4.19
N GLU A 154 -10.51 -15.67 -4.06
CA GLU A 154 -9.60 -15.84 -5.20
C GLU A 154 -10.18 -16.77 -6.28
N ASN A 155 -10.80 -17.88 -5.90
CA ASN A 155 -11.44 -18.79 -6.84
C ASN A 155 -12.56 -18.09 -7.64
N LYS A 156 -13.37 -17.26 -7.00
CA LYS A 156 -14.42 -16.47 -7.67
C LYS A 156 -13.84 -15.43 -8.62
N MET A 157 -12.76 -14.75 -8.22
CA MET A 157 -12.09 -13.77 -9.07
C MET A 157 -11.49 -14.43 -10.32
N VAL A 158 -10.80 -15.56 -10.16
CA VAL A 158 -10.24 -16.33 -11.29
C VAL A 158 -11.35 -16.81 -12.22
N ALA A 159 -12.44 -17.35 -11.68
CA ALA A 159 -13.59 -17.79 -12.49
C ALA A 159 -14.21 -16.64 -13.30
N TYR A 160 -14.31 -15.45 -12.71
CA TYR A 160 -14.80 -14.25 -13.41
C TYR A 160 -13.85 -13.80 -14.54
N LEU A 161 -12.52 -13.81 -14.28
CA LEU A 161 -11.54 -13.40 -15.29
C LEU A 161 -11.41 -14.36 -16.47
N LEU A 162 -11.81 -15.64 -16.29
CA LEU A 162 -11.77 -16.67 -17.32
C LEU A 162 -13.11 -16.85 -18.06
N SER A 163 -14.15 -16.13 -17.69
CA SER A 163 -15.47 -16.17 -18.33
C SER A 163 -15.59 -15.13 -19.46
#